data_3a870068521b6745c7bdd360b3c20b37
#
_entry.id   3a870068521b6745c7bdd360b3c20b37
#
_cell.length_a   1.000
_cell.length_b   1.000
_cell.length_c   1.000
_cell.angle_alpha   90.00
_cell.angle_beta   90.00
_cell.angle_gamma   90.00
#
_symmetry.space_group_name_H-M   'P 1'
#
loop_
_entity.id
_entity.type
_entity.pdbx_description
1 polymer ?
#
loop_
_entity_poly.entity_id
_entity_poly.type
_entity_poly.pdbx_seq_one_letter_code
_entity_poly.pdbx_strand_id
1 'polypeptide(L)'
;MAQTQLFPLSGRTGAVSREALVQAALDEITTNYREASLSNVARAYGVSLAYVSECVRTQTGRTYKELLQKHRMETAARLLRRSDWSIQQIIAYVGYENTSYFYRLFHERYGLSPREYRLKRASRPVRSA
;
A
#
# COMPACT_ATOMS: atom_id res chain seq x y z
N MET A 1 25.44 2.91 -9.03
CA MET A 1 25.19 2.94 -8.48
C MET A 1 24.71 3.37 -7.95
N ALA A 2 24.44 3.54 -8.08
CA ALA A 2 24.06 3.93 -7.48
C ALA A 2 23.38 3.88 -6.79
N GLN A 3 23.03 3.76 -6.88
CA GLN A 3 22.52 3.70 -6.10
C GLN A 3 22.49 3.52 -5.17
N THR A 4 22.79 3.25 -5.25
CA THR A 4 22.92 3.02 -4.28
C THR A 4 23.10 3.54 -3.41
N GLN A 5 23.30 3.92 -3.43
CA GLN A 5 23.53 4.43 -2.60
C GLN A 5 23.04 5.09 -1.98
N LEU A 6 22.62 5.23 -2.04
CA LEU A 6 22.19 5.87 -1.58
C LEU A 6 21.93 5.96 -0.40
N PHE A 7 21.93 5.47 0.11
CA PHE A 7 21.65 5.37 1.21
C PHE A 7 22.48 5.96 1.88
N PRO A 8 22.60 6.40 2.24
CA PRO A 8 23.22 7.10 2.78
C PRO A 8 23.90 6.94 3.59
N LEU A 9 24.14 6.90 3.59
CA LEU A 9 24.75 6.90 4.20
C LEU A 9 24.93 7.01 5.23
N SER A 10 24.86 6.82 5.31
CA SER A 10 25.02 6.69 6.13
C SER A 10 25.26 7.27 7.21
N GLY A 11 25.38 7.09 7.83
CA GLY A 11 25.64 7.64 8.97
C GLY A 11 25.50 9.05 9.10
N ARG A 12 25.23 9.65 8.23
CA ARG A 12 25.11 10.87 8.21
C ARG A 12 23.96 11.17 8.80
N THR A 13 23.69 10.99 9.78
CA THR A 13 22.68 11.28 10.47
C THR A 13 22.10 12.51 10.20
N GLY A 14 21.17 12.85 10.44
CA GLY A 14 20.56 14.02 10.19
C GLY A 14 20.49 14.36 8.81
N ALA A 15 21.10 13.59 8.04
CA ALA A 15 21.14 13.89 6.65
C ALA A 15 19.82 13.62 5.97
N VAL A 16 18.97 12.78 6.53
CA VAL A 16 17.73 12.43 5.89
C VAL A 16 16.63 13.35 6.38
N SER A 17 15.97 14.05 5.49
CA SER A 17 14.90 14.93 5.87
C SER A 17 13.65 14.12 6.18
N ARG A 18 12.74 14.73 6.91
CA ARG A 18 11.49 14.07 7.22
C ARG A 18 10.71 13.79 5.94
N GLU A 19 10.76 14.74 5.00
CA GLU A 19 10.07 14.56 3.71
C GLU A 19 10.64 13.38 2.95
N ALA A 20 11.95 13.19 2.98
CA ALA A 20 12.56 12.07 2.29
C ALA A 20 12.15 10.75 2.92
N LEU A 21 12.06 10.71 4.25
CA LEU A 21 11.61 9.50 4.92
C LEU A 21 10.17 9.15 4.55
N VAL A 22 9.31 10.16 4.53
CA VAL A 22 7.91 9.93 4.19
C VAL A 22 7.81 9.47 2.73
N GLN A 23 8.58 10.08 1.84
CA GLN A 23 8.56 9.66 0.44
C GLN A 23 9.04 8.21 0.30
N ALA A 24 10.06 7.84 1.04
CA ALA A 24 10.54 6.46 1.01
C ALA A 24 9.46 5.49 1.47
N ALA A 25 8.70 5.88 2.52
CA ALA A 25 7.63 5.06 3.02
C ALA A 25 6.52 4.91 1.98
N LEU A 26 6.17 6.00 1.30
CA LEU A 26 5.13 5.95 0.27
C LEU A 26 5.59 5.12 -0.93
N ASP A 27 6.87 5.22 -1.28
CA ASP A 27 7.41 4.43 -2.38
C ASP A 27 7.39 2.95 -2.03
N GLU A 28 7.64 2.61 -0.77
CA GLU A 28 7.59 1.21 -0.34
C GLU A 28 6.19 0.65 -0.56
N ILE A 29 5.17 1.44 -0.26
CA ILE A 29 3.79 1.00 -0.46
C ILE A 29 3.51 0.73 -1.91
N THR A 30 3.93 1.61 -2.81
CA THR A 30 3.56 1.47 -4.21
C THR A 30 4.41 0.46 -4.97
N THR A 31 5.64 0.23 -4.53
CA THR A 31 6.51 -0.69 -5.25
C THR A 31 6.63 -2.06 -4.62
N ASN A 32 6.26 -2.19 -3.36
CA ASN A 32 6.42 -3.46 -2.66
C ASN A 32 5.25 -3.72 -1.73
N TYR A 33 4.04 -3.39 -2.18
CA TYR A 33 2.90 -3.38 -1.26
C TYR A 33 2.58 -4.75 -0.65
N ARG A 34 2.94 -5.83 -1.31
CA ARG A 34 2.68 -7.15 -0.74
C ARG A 34 3.47 -7.38 0.54
N GLU A 35 4.71 -6.90 0.55
CA GLU A 35 5.58 -7.09 1.70
C GLU A 35 6.03 -5.77 2.29
N ALA A 36 5.30 -4.70 2.01
CA ALA A 36 5.67 -3.39 2.49
C ALA A 36 5.68 -3.35 4.00
N SER A 37 6.68 -2.69 4.53
CA SER A 37 6.88 -2.63 5.97
C SER A 37 7.60 -1.35 6.30
N LEU A 38 7.08 -0.63 7.27
CA LEU A 38 7.75 0.59 7.71
C LEU A 38 9.09 0.24 8.35
N SER A 39 9.21 -0.98 8.88
CA SER A 39 10.49 -1.43 9.43
C SER A 39 11.57 -1.47 8.36
N ASN A 40 11.20 -1.80 7.11
CA ASN A 40 12.17 -1.81 6.03
C ASN A 40 12.74 -0.42 5.82
N VAL A 41 11.87 0.59 5.86
CA VAL A 41 12.29 1.97 5.68
C VAL A 41 13.15 2.42 6.84
N ALA A 42 12.72 2.12 8.06
CA ALA A 42 13.49 2.50 9.25
C ALA A 42 14.90 1.93 9.20
N ARG A 43 14.97 0.65 8.84
CA ARG A 43 16.27 -0.02 8.78
C ARG A 43 17.15 0.57 7.68
N ALA A 44 16.56 0.84 6.52
CA ALA A 44 17.33 1.36 5.40
C ALA A 44 17.93 2.73 5.69
N TYR A 45 17.23 3.52 6.49
CA TYR A 45 17.70 4.87 6.77
C TYR A 45 18.30 5.05 8.15
N GLY A 46 18.42 3.94 8.91
CA GLY A 46 19.06 4.03 10.21
C GLY A 46 18.31 4.84 11.24
N VAL A 47 16.99 4.86 11.15
CA VAL A 47 16.18 5.59 12.12
C VAL A 47 15.26 4.62 12.84
N SER A 48 14.67 5.06 13.94
CA SER A 48 13.78 4.18 14.68
C SER A 48 12.44 4.07 13.95
N LEU A 49 11.79 2.94 14.19
CA LEU A 49 10.47 2.72 13.62
C LEU A 49 9.50 3.79 14.13
N ALA A 50 9.59 4.13 15.41
CA ALA A 50 8.70 5.13 15.99
C ALA A 50 8.87 6.47 15.31
N TYR A 51 10.10 6.84 14.99
CA TYR A 51 10.35 8.13 14.38
C TYR A 51 9.74 8.21 12.97
N VAL A 52 9.99 7.18 12.15
CA VAL A 52 9.47 7.24 10.79
C VAL A 52 7.95 7.12 10.80
N SER A 53 7.40 6.36 11.74
CA SER A 53 5.95 6.24 11.87
C SER A 53 5.33 7.60 12.16
N GLU A 54 5.96 8.35 13.06
CA GLU A 54 5.47 9.67 13.40
C GLU A 54 5.59 10.64 12.22
N CYS A 55 6.67 10.55 11.47
CA CYS A 55 6.83 11.39 10.30
C CYS A 55 5.72 11.15 9.29
N VAL A 56 5.40 9.88 9.06
CA VAL A 56 4.33 9.53 8.10
C VAL A 56 3.01 10.09 8.59
N ARG A 57 2.70 9.86 9.86
CA ARG A 57 1.41 10.29 10.39
C ARG A 57 1.26 11.81 10.38
N THR A 58 2.31 12.54 10.75
CA THR A 58 2.19 13.98 10.81
C THR A 58 2.15 14.62 9.43
N GLN A 59 2.83 14.06 8.46
CA GLN A 59 2.86 14.67 7.13
C GLN A 59 1.73 14.24 6.22
N THR A 60 1.19 13.04 6.42
CA THR A 60 0.10 12.58 5.56
C THR A 60 -1.25 12.64 6.23
N GLY A 61 -1.27 12.76 7.55
CA GLY A 61 -2.52 12.72 8.29
C GLY A 61 -3.05 11.32 8.51
N ARG A 62 -2.32 10.29 8.09
CA ARG A 62 -2.75 8.91 8.24
C ARG A 62 -1.59 8.04 8.65
N THR A 63 -1.91 6.93 9.28
CA THR A 63 -0.86 5.98 9.65
C THR A 63 -0.39 5.26 8.41
N TYR A 64 0.80 4.70 8.49
CA TYR A 64 1.33 3.88 7.41
C TYR A 64 0.39 2.72 7.10
N LYS A 65 -0.15 2.10 8.15
CA LYS A 65 -1.08 0.99 7.97
C LYS A 65 -2.29 1.40 7.16
N GLU A 66 -2.84 2.57 7.44
CA GLU A 66 -4.00 3.06 6.71
C GLU A 66 -3.65 3.32 5.24
N LEU A 67 -2.48 3.88 5.00
CA LEU A 67 -2.05 4.15 3.63
C LEU A 67 -1.83 2.85 2.86
N LEU A 68 -1.23 1.86 3.51
CA LEU A 68 -0.99 0.59 2.87
C LEU A 68 -2.32 -0.12 2.57
N GLN A 69 -3.24 -0.12 3.52
CA GLN A 69 -4.55 -0.73 3.29
C GLN A 69 -5.28 -0.06 2.13
N LYS A 70 -5.21 1.26 2.09
CA LYS A 70 -5.86 2.00 1.02
C LYS A 70 -5.30 1.56 -0.33
N HIS A 71 -3.99 1.49 -0.44
CA HIS A 71 -3.36 1.10 -1.70
C HIS A 71 -3.72 -0.34 -2.08
N ARG A 72 -3.70 -1.25 -1.12
CA ARG A 72 -4.04 -2.64 -1.39
C ARG A 72 -5.48 -2.79 -1.85
N MET A 73 -6.40 -2.08 -1.19
CA MET A 73 -7.81 -2.16 -1.55
C MET A 73 -8.08 -1.54 -2.91
N GLU A 74 -7.41 -0.44 -3.21
CA GLU A 74 -7.58 0.20 -4.52
C GLU A 74 -7.03 -0.69 -5.63
N THR A 75 -5.92 -1.36 -5.37
CA THR A 75 -5.37 -2.29 -6.34
C THR A 75 -6.31 -3.47 -6.56
N ALA A 76 -6.86 -4.00 -5.45
CA ALA A 76 -7.81 -5.11 -5.57
C ALA A 76 -9.04 -4.69 -6.38
N ALA A 77 -9.56 -3.49 -6.11
CA ALA A 77 -10.74 -3.01 -6.82
C ALA A 77 -10.44 -2.88 -8.32
N ARG A 78 -9.25 -2.38 -8.65
CA ARG A 78 -8.88 -2.24 -10.04
C ARG A 78 -8.80 -3.60 -10.73
N LEU A 79 -8.21 -4.59 -10.05
CA LEU A 79 -8.10 -5.93 -10.62
C LEU A 79 -9.45 -6.59 -10.77
N LEU A 80 -10.37 -6.35 -9.83
CA LEU A 80 -11.72 -6.87 -9.96
C LEU A 80 -12.42 -6.32 -11.19
N ARG A 81 -12.16 -5.04 -11.49
CA ARG A 81 -12.79 -4.41 -12.65
C ARG A 81 -12.14 -4.77 -13.96
N ARG A 82 -10.83 -4.94 -13.97
CA ARG A 82 -10.07 -5.00 -15.21
C ARG A 82 -9.42 -6.33 -15.54
N SER A 83 -9.60 -7.32 -14.71
CA SER A 83 -8.98 -8.60 -14.97
C SER A 83 -9.99 -9.71 -14.72
N ASP A 84 -9.62 -10.92 -15.16
CA ASP A 84 -10.45 -12.07 -14.89
C ASP A 84 -9.83 -12.94 -13.80
N TRP A 85 -8.89 -12.37 -13.04
CA TRP A 85 -8.29 -13.11 -11.96
C TRP A 85 -9.36 -13.50 -10.95
N SER A 86 -9.19 -14.67 -10.33
CA SER A 86 -10.11 -15.06 -9.29
C SER A 86 -9.94 -14.15 -8.10
N ILE A 87 -10.96 -14.07 -7.28
CA ILE A 87 -10.89 -13.26 -6.09
C ILE A 87 -9.77 -13.74 -5.18
N GLN A 88 -9.59 -15.08 -5.08
CA GLN A 88 -8.49 -15.62 -4.28
C GLN A 88 -7.13 -15.17 -4.79
N GLN A 89 -6.95 -15.16 -6.10
CA GLN A 89 -5.70 -14.68 -6.67
C GLN A 89 -5.45 -13.22 -6.35
N ILE A 90 -6.51 -12.43 -6.40
CA ILE A 90 -6.38 -10.99 -6.11
C ILE A 90 -6.01 -10.78 -4.66
N ILE A 91 -6.67 -11.51 -3.74
CA ILE A 91 -6.39 -11.38 -2.32
C ILE A 91 -4.92 -11.68 -2.03
N ALA A 92 -4.42 -12.76 -2.59
CA ALA A 92 -3.02 -13.13 -2.39
C ALA A 92 -2.09 -12.10 -3.01
N TYR A 93 -2.44 -11.63 -4.20
CA TYR A 93 -1.59 -10.69 -4.91
C TYR A 93 -1.41 -9.39 -4.15
N VAL A 94 -2.48 -8.88 -3.55
CA VAL A 94 -2.38 -7.61 -2.84
C VAL A 94 -1.83 -7.77 -1.43
N GLY A 95 -1.54 -9.01 -1.00
CA GLY A 95 -0.79 -9.20 0.22
C GLY A 95 -1.57 -9.63 1.45
N TYR A 96 -2.76 -10.17 1.28
CA TYR A 96 -3.53 -10.66 2.43
C TYR A 96 -3.54 -12.17 2.46
N GLU A 97 -3.31 -12.71 3.64
CA GLU A 97 -3.40 -14.15 3.83
C GLU A 97 -4.76 -14.53 4.42
N ASN A 98 -5.32 -13.65 5.21
CA ASN A 98 -6.61 -13.92 5.85
C ASN A 98 -7.73 -13.42 4.95
N THR A 99 -8.41 -14.34 4.32
CA THR A 99 -9.48 -14.03 3.39
C THR A 99 -10.63 -13.27 4.06
N SER A 100 -11.02 -13.70 5.27
CA SER A 100 -12.13 -13.05 5.96
C SER A 100 -11.79 -11.59 6.29
N TYR A 101 -10.56 -11.34 6.66
CA TYR A 101 -10.13 -9.98 6.97
C TYR A 101 -10.19 -9.13 5.72
N PHE A 102 -9.73 -9.68 4.58
CA PHE A 102 -9.80 -8.95 3.32
C PHE A 102 -11.25 -8.59 2.98
N TYR A 103 -12.16 -9.57 3.10
CA TYR A 103 -13.56 -9.32 2.79
C TYR A 103 -14.13 -8.22 3.66
N ARG A 104 -13.80 -8.22 4.95
CA ARG A 104 -14.29 -7.19 5.86
C ARG A 104 -13.78 -5.82 5.45
N LEU A 105 -12.47 -5.72 5.17
CA LEU A 105 -11.89 -4.45 4.77
C LEU A 105 -12.48 -3.94 3.47
N PHE A 106 -12.66 -4.85 2.52
CA PHE A 106 -13.20 -4.46 1.22
C PHE A 106 -14.62 -3.94 1.36
N HIS A 107 -15.43 -4.64 2.14
CA HIS A 107 -16.81 -4.23 2.34
C HIS A 107 -16.88 -2.88 3.07
N GLU A 108 -16.01 -2.69 4.04
CA GLU A 108 -15.99 -1.41 4.78
C GLU A 108 -15.68 -0.25 3.85
N ARG A 109 -14.81 -0.48 2.90
CA ARG A 109 -14.41 0.62 2.02
C ARG A 109 -15.37 0.86 0.86
N TYR A 110 -15.89 -0.20 0.28
CA TYR A 110 -16.69 -0.07 -0.94
C TYR A 110 -18.18 -0.37 -0.76
N GLY A 111 -18.58 -0.86 0.39
CA GLY A 111 -19.99 -1.15 0.63
C GLY A 111 -20.48 -2.42 -0.06
N LEU A 112 -19.60 -3.13 -0.75
CA LEU A 112 -19.96 -4.34 -1.48
C LEU A 112 -18.91 -5.40 -1.22
N SER A 113 -19.28 -6.65 -1.40
CA SER A 113 -18.29 -7.71 -1.39
C SER A 113 -17.49 -7.64 -2.69
N PRO A 114 -16.32 -8.25 -2.75
CA PRO A 114 -15.56 -8.29 -4.00
C PRO A 114 -16.36 -8.87 -5.15
N ARG A 115 -17.14 -9.92 -4.88
CA ARG A 115 -17.94 -10.52 -5.94
C ARG A 115 -19.02 -9.58 -6.44
N GLU A 116 -19.72 -8.93 -5.52
CA GLU A 116 -20.74 -7.97 -5.89
C GLU A 116 -20.14 -6.81 -6.66
N TYR A 117 -18.97 -6.37 -6.23
CA TYR A 117 -18.28 -5.27 -6.88
C TYR A 117 -17.96 -5.62 -8.34
N ARG A 118 -17.46 -6.84 -8.56
CA ARG A 118 -17.14 -7.28 -9.91
C ARG A 118 -18.40 -7.43 -10.76
N LEU A 119 -19.45 -7.97 -10.19
CA LEU A 119 -20.69 -8.13 -10.93
C LEU A 119 -21.32 -6.79 -11.29
N LYS A 120 -21.19 -5.82 -10.39
CA LYS A 120 -21.73 -4.51 -10.68
C LYS A 120 -20.99 -3.88 -11.84
N ARG A 121 -19.69 -4.10 -11.93
CA ARG A 121 -18.94 -3.62 -13.06
C ARG A 121 -19.46 -4.26 -14.34
N ALA A 122 -19.74 -5.55 -14.32
CA ALA A 122 -20.17 -6.25 -15.51
C ALA A 122 -21.56 -5.81 -15.97
N SER A 123 -22.38 -5.35 -15.04
CA SER A 123 -23.72 -4.95 -15.42
C SER A 123 -23.82 -3.48 -15.82
N ARG A 124 -22.71 -2.72 -15.66
CA ARG A 124 -22.76 -1.35 -16.02
C ARG A 124 -22.78 -1.22 -17.50
N PRO A 125 -23.44 -0.26 -18.03
CA PRO A 125 -23.47 -0.03 -19.47
C PRO A 125 -22.08 0.34 -19.90
N VAL A 126 -21.78 -0.12 -21.06
CA VAL A 126 -20.49 0.15 -21.53
C VAL A 126 -20.43 1.54 -21.92
N ARG A 127 -19.60 2.32 -21.56
CA ARG A 127 -19.52 3.59 -21.84
C ARG A 127 -18.93 3.75 -22.99
N SER A 128 -19.13 3.63 -23.73
CA SER A 128 -18.67 3.79 -24.90
C SER A 128 -17.85 4.58 -25.02
N ALA A 129 -17.58 4.59 -24.82
CA ALA A 129 -16.87 5.31 -24.91
C ALA A 129 -16.61 5.51 -25.25
#